data_9a7cd6aee6e40cd226d0e027db098a38
#
_entry.id   9a7cd6aee6e40cd226d0e027db098a38
#
_cell.length_a   1.000
_cell.length_b   1.000
_cell.length_c   1.000
_cell.angle_alpha   90.00
_cell.angle_beta   90.00
_cell.angle_gamma   90.00
#
_symmetry.space_group_name_H-M   'P 1'
#
loop_
_entity.id
_entity.type
_entity.pdbx_description
1 polymer ?
#
loop_
_entity_poly.entity_id
_entity_poly.type
_entity_poly.pdbx_seq_one_letter_code
_entity_poly.pdbx_strand_id
1 'polypeptide(L)' 'VAFEMLGYAYAAGWGRPKNLALGYQYYGLALVRGRTEVQPNLDELWRYLSADEQRFIQFRFQRAFPSP' A
#
# COMPACT_ATOMS: atom_id res chain seq x y z
N VAL A 1 0.57 -7.81 -14.65
CA VAL A 1 1.44 -7.71 -13.47
C VAL A 1 0.58 -7.72 -12.22
N ALA A 2 0.95 -8.57 -11.28
CA ALA A 2 0.22 -8.66 -10.01
C ALA A 2 0.56 -7.47 -9.12
N PHE A 3 -0.45 -6.77 -8.64
CA PHE A 3 -0.25 -5.62 -7.75
C PHE A 3 0.45 -6.03 -6.44
N GLU A 4 0.17 -7.23 -5.93
CA GLU A 4 0.83 -7.71 -4.71
C GLU A 4 2.34 -7.86 -4.91
N MET A 5 2.79 -8.26 -6.09
CA MET A 5 4.22 -8.35 -6.39
C MET A 5 4.87 -6.98 -6.46
N LEU A 6 4.19 -6.01 -7.07
CA LEU A 6 4.66 -4.63 -7.08
C LEU A 6 4.72 -4.06 -5.67
N GLY A 7 3.71 -4.34 -4.86
CA GLY A 7 3.68 -3.91 -3.48
C GLY A 7 4.89 -4.43 -2.71
N TYR A 8 5.17 -5.71 -2.85
CA TYR A 8 6.33 -6.32 -2.20
C TYR A 8 7.63 -5.70 -2.71
N ALA A 9 7.77 -5.55 -4.02
CA ALA A 9 9.00 -5.02 -4.62
C ALA A 9 9.32 -3.61 -4.10
N TYR A 10 8.32 -2.74 -4.00
CA TYR A 10 8.51 -1.40 -3.46
C TYR A 10 8.75 -1.41 -1.96
N ALA A 11 8.00 -2.21 -1.22
CA ALA A 11 8.15 -2.27 0.24
C ALA A 11 9.50 -2.83 0.66
N ALA A 12 10.02 -3.81 -0.07
CA ALA A 12 11.29 -4.44 0.23
C ALA A 12 12.47 -3.74 -0.44
N GLY A 13 12.22 -2.90 -1.45
CA GLY A 13 13.29 -2.29 -2.23
C GLY A 13 13.94 -3.28 -3.17
N TRP A 14 13.16 -4.22 -3.70
CA TRP A 14 13.68 -5.28 -4.54
C TRP A 14 13.72 -4.84 -6.00
N GLY A 15 14.94 -4.66 -6.52
CA GLY A 15 15.15 -4.24 -7.90
C GLY A 15 14.80 -2.77 -8.15
N ARG A 16 14.51 -1.99 -7.12
CA ARG A 16 14.15 -0.58 -7.21
C ARG A 16 14.27 0.08 -5.84
N PRO A 17 14.32 1.41 -5.77
CA PRO A 17 14.40 2.09 -4.47
C PRO A 17 13.21 1.74 -3.58
N LYS A 18 13.49 1.51 -2.31
CA LYS A 18 12.46 1.19 -1.32
C LYS A 18 11.49 2.36 -1.16
N ASN A 19 10.20 2.07 -1.21
CA ASN A 19 9.16 3.08 -1.04
C ASN A 19 7.96 2.43 -0.36
N LEU A 20 7.87 2.58 0.96
CA LEU A 20 6.81 1.94 1.74
C LEU A 20 5.43 2.46 1.37
N ALA A 21 5.31 3.78 1.15
CA ALA A 21 4.03 4.38 0.80
C ALA A 21 3.50 3.82 -0.52
N LEU A 22 4.36 3.69 -1.51
CA LEU A 22 3.97 3.14 -2.80
C LEU A 22 3.66 1.66 -2.70
N GLY A 23 4.45 0.92 -1.91
CA GLY A 23 4.18 -0.48 -1.64
C GLY A 23 2.81 -0.69 -1.01
N TYR A 24 2.48 0.15 -0.04
CA TYR A 24 1.16 0.11 0.60
C TYR A 24 0.05 0.33 -0.43
N GLN A 25 0.22 1.31 -1.32
CA GLN A 25 -0.80 1.61 -2.33
C GLN A 25 -1.00 0.44 -3.29
N TYR A 26 0.06 -0.24 -3.72
CA TYR A 26 -0.07 -1.41 -4.59
C TYR A 26 -0.75 -2.57 -3.87
N TYR A 27 -0.42 -2.81 -2.60
CA TYR A 27 -1.14 -3.82 -1.81
C TYR A 27 -2.61 -3.45 -1.68
N GLY A 28 -2.92 -2.17 -1.50
CA GLY A 28 -4.30 -1.70 -1.45
C GLY A 28 -5.06 -2.00 -2.74
N LEU A 29 -4.41 -1.80 -3.89
CA LEU A 29 -5.00 -2.14 -5.18
C LEU A 29 -5.25 -3.65 -5.30
N ALA A 30 -4.32 -4.46 -4.81
CA ALA A 30 -4.50 -5.91 -4.80
C ALA A 30 -5.70 -6.30 -3.94
N LEU A 31 -5.86 -5.67 -2.79
CA LEU A 31 -7.00 -5.95 -1.90
C LEU A 31 -8.32 -5.61 -2.59
N VAL A 32 -8.39 -4.47 -3.26
CA VAL A 32 -9.59 -4.05 -4.00
C VAL A 32 -9.95 -5.06 -5.09
N ARG A 33 -8.94 -5.74 -5.63
CA ARG A 33 -9.13 -6.78 -6.65
C ARG A 33 -9.45 -8.15 -6.07
N GLY A 34 -9.68 -8.23 -4.76
CA GLY A 34 -10.08 -9.46 -4.10
C GLY A 34 -8.95 -10.27 -3.49
N ARG A 35 -7.72 -9.75 -3.48
CA ARG A 35 -6.58 -10.43 -2.87
C ARG A 35 -6.55 -10.16 -1.37
N THR A 36 -7.45 -10.80 -0.64
CA THR A 36 -7.58 -10.56 0.81
C THR A 36 -6.37 -11.02 1.60
N GLU A 37 -5.54 -11.88 1.04
CA GLU A 37 -4.32 -12.35 1.68
C GLU A 37 -3.28 -11.25 1.91
N VAL A 38 -3.43 -10.08 1.27
CA VAL A 38 -2.50 -8.97 1.47
C VAL A 38 -2.85 -8.10 2.68
N GLN A 39 -3.99 -8.35 3.35
CA GLN A 39 -4.40 -7.55 4.50
C GLN A 39 -3.32 -7.48 5.60
N PRO A 40 -2.70 -8.61 6.02
CA PRO A 40 -1.62 -8.54 6.99
C PRO A 40 -0.43 -7.70 6.53
N ASN A 41 -0.13 -7.72 5.23
CA ASN A 41 0.93 -6.89 4.68
C ASN A 41 0.61 -5.41 4.81
N LEU A 42 -0.63 -5.02 4.54
CA LEU A 42 -1.07 -3.64 4.69
C LEU A 42 -0.97 -3.20 6.15
N ASP A 43 -1.43 -4.03 7.08
CA ASP A 43 -1.39 -3.71 8.50
C ASP A 43 0.05 -3.51 8.98
N GLU A 44 0.95 -4.38 8.55
CA GLU A 44 2.35 -4.28 8.92
C GLU A 44 3.01 -3.03 8.34
N LEU A 45 2.80 -2.76 7.06
CA LEU A 45 3.37 -1.58 6.42
C LEU A 45 2.88 -0.29 7.06
N TRP A 46 1.61 -0.24 7.45
CA TRP A 46 1.04 0.93 8.10
C TRP A 46 1.83 1.34 9.34
N ARG A 47 2.30 0.36 10.11
CA ARG A 47 3.09 0.63 11.31
C ARG A 47 4.44 1.26 11.00
N TYR A 48 5.01 0.96 9.85
CA TYR A 48 6.34 1.46 9.48
C TYR A 48 6.27 2.76 8.68
N LEU A 49 5.09 3.20 8.26
CA LEU A 49 4.93 4.45 7.55
C LEU A 49 5.09 5.64 8.50
N SER A 50 5.71 6.71 8.01
CA SER A 50 5.79 7.95 8.77
C SER A 50 4.40 8.59 8.86
N ALA A 51 4.25 9.55 9.80
CA ALA A 51 2.99 10.27 9.96
C ALA A 51 2.60 10.99 8.66
N ASP A 52 3.58 11.58 7.96
CA ASP A 52 3.32 12.27 6.71
C ASP A 52 2.88 11.29 5.62
N GLU A 53 3.53 10.12 5.54
CA GLU A 53 3.14 9.09 4.59
C GLU A 53 1.75 8.57 4.87
N GLN A 54 1.41 8.36 6.13
CA GLN A 54 0.07 7.92 6.53
C GLN A 54 -0.98 8.95 6.13
N ARG A 55 -0.71 10.23 6.35
CA ARG A 55 -1.64 11.30 5.97
C ARG A 55 -1.83 11.37 4.46
N PHE A 56 -0.74 11.22 3.72
CA PHE A 56 -0.78 11.24 2.26
C PHE A 56 -1.65 10.10 1.72
N ILE A 57 -1.47 8.89 2.27
CA ILE A 57 -2.26 7.73 1.86
C ILE A 57 -3.73 7.93 2.21
N GLN A 58 -4.02 8.40 3.41
CA GLN A 58 -5.41 8.65 3.83
C GLN A 58 -6.08 9.66 2.91
N PHE A 59 -5.36 10.71 2.55
CA PHE A 59 -5.89 11.73 1.65
C PHE A 59 -6.23 11.13 0.29
N ARG A 60 -5.33 10.32 -0.27
CA ARG A 60 -5.56 9.69 -1.58
C ARG A 60 -6.73 8.72 -1.54
N PHE A 61 -6.82 7.90 -0.50
CA PHE A 61 -7.92 6.94 -0.38
C PHE A 61 -9.26 7.63 -0.17
N GLN A 62 -9.29 8.72 0.57
CA GLN A 62 -10.53 9.47 0.74
C GLN A 62 -11.03 10.03 -0.57
N ARG A 63 -10.13 10.44 -1.45
CA ARG A 63 -10.53 10.93 -2.78
C ARG A 63 -11.00 9.82 -3.69
N ALA A 64 -10.33 8.65 -3.62
CA ALA A 64 -10.67 7.50 -4.44
C ALA A 64 -11.91 6.77 -3.91
N PHE A 65 -12.08 6.72 -2.59
CA PHE A 65 -13.16 6.02 -1.91
C PHE A 65 -13.78 6.94 -0.87
N PRO A 66 -14.54 7.95 -1.29
CA PRO A 66 -15.13 8.91 -0.35
C PRO A 66 -16.04 8.19 0.62
N SER A 67 -15.90 8.52 1.91
CA SER A 67 -16.76 7.97 2.94
C SER A 67 -18.18 8.48 2.76
N PRO A 68 -19.18 7.62 3.01
CA PRO A 68 -20.57 8.05 2.94
C PRO A 68 -20.89 9.07 4.02
#